data_85c949dc508dec5da6bb648d2cdfe034
#
_entry.id   85c949dc508dec5da6bb648d2cdfe034
#
_cell.length_a   1.000
_cell.length_b   1.000
_cell.length_c   1.000
_cell.angle_alpha   90.00
_cell.angle_beta   90.00
_cell.angle_gamma   90.00
#
_symmetry.space_group_name_H-M   'P 1'
#
loop_
_entity.id
_entity.type
_entity.pdbx_description
1 polymer ?
#
loop_
_entity_poly.entity_id
_entity_poly.type
_entity_poly.pdbx_seq_one_letter_code
_entity_poly.pdbx_strand_id
1 'polypeptide(L)'
;MAEHEDKRVVSFDAERLILVDEADREIGHASKADAHAGRGILHRAFSLFVFNSAGELLLQQRAASKPLWPGYWANSCCSHPRGGEDMDTATQRRLREELGFTCPLECLYKFQY
;
A
#
# COMPACT_ATOMS: atom_id res chain seq x y z
N MET A 1 -11.78 -13.80 -7.43
CA MET A 1 -10.35 -13.47 -7.33
C MET A 1 -9.82 -13.15 -8.71
N ALA A 2 -9.07 -12.08 -8.84
CA ALA A 2 -8.45 -11.69 -10.11
C ALA A 2 -6.94 -11.60 -9.92
N GLU A 3 -6.21 -11.89 -10.99
CA GLU A 3 -4.76 -11.79 -11.02
C GLU A 3 -4.34 -10.67 -11.96
N HIS A 4 -3.37 -9.89 -11.55
CA HIS A 4 -2.75 -8.88 -12.38
C HIS A 4 -1.28 -9.26 -12.58
N GLU A 5 -0.92 -9.52 -13.84
CA GLU A 5 0.42 -9.99 -14.21
C GLU A 5 1.33 -8.85 -14.65
N ASP A 6 1.40 -7.78 -13.91
CA ASP A 6 2.37 -6.73 -14.17
C ASP A 6 3.71 -7.11 -13.56
N LYS A 7 4.70 -7.34 -14.43
CA LYS A 7 6.04 -7.75 -14.00
C LYS A 7 6.93 -6.57 -13.61
N ARG A 8 6.43 -5.33 -13.74
CA ARG A 8 7.20 -4.16 -13.31
C ARG A 8 7.33 -4.16 -11.80
N VAL A 9 8.49 -3.73 -11.33
CA VAL A 9 8.67 -3.46 -9.92
C VAL A 9 8.02 -2.11 -9.63
N VAL A 10 7.02 -2.09 -8.77
CA VAL A 10 6.28 -0.86 -8.42
C VAL A 10 6.51 -0.43 -6.98
N SER A 11 7.30 -1.19 -6.22
CA SER A 11 7.68 -0.87 -4.85
C SER A 11 9.20 -0.93 -4.73
N PHE A 12 9.81 0.14 -4.20
CA PHE A 12 11.25 0.29 -4.12
C PHE A 12 11.68 0.66 -2.70
N ASP A 13 12.81 0.13 -2.26
CA ASP A 13 13.37 0.44 -0.93
C ASP A 13 13.73 1.93 -0.78
N ALA A 14 13.98 2.62 -1.89
CA ALA A 14 14.30 4.05 -1.90
C ALA A 14 13.05 4.95 -1.91
N GLU A 15 11.84 4.40 -1.96
CA GLU A 15 10.61 5.22 -1.87
C GLU A 15 10.63 6.05 -0.59
N ARG A 16 10.25 7.33 -0.73
CA ARG A 16 10.18 8.23 0.43
C ARG A 16 8.80 8.13 1.06
N LEU A 17 8.76 7.56 2.24
CA LEU A 17 7.53 7.41 3.02
C LEU A 17 7.30 8.63 3.90
N ILE A 18 6.05 8.89 4.24
CA ILE A 18 5.65 9.99 5.09
C ILE A 18 5.70 9.52 6.55
N LEU A 19 6.61 10.08 7.33
CA LEU A 19 6.65 9.83 8.77
C LEU A 19 5.59 10.64 9.47
N VAL A 20 4.90 10.04 10.42
CA VAL A 20 3.78 10.66 11.12
C VAL A 20 3.92 10.50 12.62
N ASP A 21 3.26 11.38 13.36
CA ASP A 21 3.07 11.22 14.81
C ASP A 21 1.82 10.37 15.08
N GLU A 22 1.51 10.16 16.36
CA GLU A 22 0.37 9.33 16.77
C GLU A 22 -0.98 9.91 16.34
N ALA A 23 -1.04 11.18 15.98
CA ALA A 23 -2.23 11.84 15.46
C ALA A 23 -2.28 11.86 13.91
N ASP A 24 -1.41 11.08 13.25
CA ASP A 24 -1.29 11.02 11.78
C ASP A 24 -0.88 12.37 11.16
N ARG A 25 -0.15 13.19 11.91
CA ARG A 25 0.40 14.44 11.37
C ARG A 25 1.77 14.17 10.75
N GLU A 26 2.00 14.70 9.56
CA GLU A 26 3.28 14.55 8.87
C GLU A 26 4.39 15.26 9.65
N ILE A 27 5.45 14.52 9.99
CA ILE A 27 6.59 15.04 10.75
C ILE A 27 7.91 14.90 10.00
N GLY A 28 7.94 14.28 8.86
CA GLY A 28 9.15 14.10 8.07
C GLY A 28 9.00 13.03 7.03
N HIS A 29 10.13 12.63 6.45
CA HIS A 29 10.20 11.59 5.44
C HIS A 29 11.40 10.68 5.70
N ALA A 30 11.30 9.43 5.27
CA ALA A 30 12.42 8.50 5.26
C ALA A 30 12.23 7.53 4.10
N SER A 31 13.34 6.90 3.66
CA SER A 31 13.23 5.84 2.67
C SER A 31 12.46 4.66 3.25
N LYS A 32 11.83 3.86 2.38
CA LYS A 32 11.13 2.65 2.81
C LYS A 32 12.06 1.72 3.58
N ALA A 33 13.30 1.55 3.12
CA ALA A 33 14.30 0.73 3.80
C ALA A 33 14.55 1.23 5.23
N ASP A 34 14.78 2.53 5.41
CA ASP A 34 15.03 3.12 6.73
C ASP A 34 13.80 3.05 7.63
N ALA A 35 12.62 3.30 7.09
CA ALA A 35 11.38 3.29 7.86
C ALA A 35 11.04 1.89 8.39
N HIS A 36 11.46 0.84 7.70
CA HIS A 36 11.22 -0.55 8.09
C HIS A 36 12.38 -1.17 8.86
N ALA A 37 13.52 -0.49 8.99
CA ALA A 37 14.69 -1.02 9.68
C ALA A 37 14.48 -1.09 11.19
N GLY A 38 15.08 -2.09 11.83
CA GLY A 38 15.01 -2.27 13.28
C GLY A 38 13.58 -2.40 13.79
N ARG A 39 13.21 -1.54 14.73
CA ARG A 39 11.83 -1.49 15.29
C ARG A 39 10.83 -0.82 14.36
N GLY A 40 11.31 -0.29 13.25
CA GLY A 40 10.51 0.53 12.35
C GLY A 40 10.28 1.93 12.88
N ILE A 41 9.89 2.82 11.97
CA ILE A 41 9.50 4.20 12.30
C ILE A 41 8.03 4.34 11.88
N LEU A 42 7.23 4.97 12.72
CA LEU A 42 5.81 5.18 12.42
C LEU A 42 5.66 5.99 11.14
N HIS A 43 4.97 5.45 10.17
CA HIS A 43 4.78 6.05 8.86
C HIS A 43 3.38 5.78 8.35
N ARG A 44 2.94 6.63 7.41
CA ARG A 44 1.59 6.53 6.84
C ARG A 44 1.52 5.36 5.87
N ALA A 45 0.41 4.62 5.93
CA ALA A 45 0.16 3.49 5.06
C ALA A 45 -1.34 3.40 4.77
N PHE A 46 -1.70 2.55 3.83
CA PHE A 46 -3.11 2.27 3.55
C PHE A 46 -3.31 0.81 3.16
N SER A 47 -4.52 0.33 3.42
CA SER A 47 -5.00 -0.97 2.92
C SER A 47 -6.30 -0.73 2.17
N LEU A 48 -6.39 -1.27 0.98
CA LEU A 48 -7.56 -1.14 0.12
C LEU A 48 -8.29 -2.47 0.01
N PHE A 49 -9.62 -2.42 0.04
CA PHE A 49 -10.48 -3.57 -0.14
C PHE A 49 -11.37 -3.27 -1.34
N VAL A 50 -11.21 -4.02 -2.41
CA VAL A 50 -11.94 -3.82 -3.67
C VAL A 50 -12.92 -4.96 -3.87
N PHE A 51 -14.19 -4.62 -4.11
CA PHE A 51 -15.26 -5.59 -4.30
C PHE A 51 -15.85 -5.45 -5.70
N ASN A 52 -16.27 -6.57 -6.27
CA ASN A 52 -17.06 -6.54 -7.50
C ASN A 52 -18.54 -6.32 -7.18
N SER A 53 -19.39 -6.27 -8.22
CA SER A 53 -20.82 -6.05 -8.04
C SER A 53 -21.54 -7.20 -7.32
N ALA A 54 -20.93 -8.37 -7.26
CA ALA A 54 -21.45 -9.52 -6.52
C ALA A 54 -21.01 -9.51 -5.04
N GLY A 55 -20.25 -8.51 -4.60
CA GLY A 55 -19.77 -8.41 -3.23
C GLY A 55 -18.54 -9.27 -2.93
N GLU A 56 -17.88 -9.78 -3.95
CA GLU A 56 -16.70 -10.61 -3.78
C GLU A 56 -15.45 -9.73 -3.65
N LEU A 57 -14.59 -10.06 -2.69
CA LEU A 57 -13.36 -9.33 -2.42
C LEU A 57 -12.24 -9.78 -3.37
N LEU A 58 -11.57 -8.81 -3.98
CA LEU A 58 -10.37 -9.05 -4.76
C LEU A 58 -9.17 -9.27 -3.83
N LEU A 59 -8.49 -10.40 -4.00
CA LEU A 59 -7.25 -10.69 -3.27
C LEU A 59 -6.07 -10.76 -4.24
N GLN A 60 -4.88 -10.44 -3.72
CA GLN A 60 -3.62 -10.62 -4.44
C GLN A 60 -2.78 -11.68 -3.78
N GLN A 61 -2.11 -12.50 -4.57
CA GLN A 61 -1.07 -13.40 -4.09
C GLN A 61 0.27 -12.70 -4.14
N ARG A 62 1.00 -12.69 -3.04
CA ARG A 62 2.33 -12.07 -2.98
C ARG A 62 3.29 -12.83 -3.87
N ALA A 63 4.17 -12.12 -4.56
CA ALA A 63 5.18 -12.72 -5.43
C ALA A 63 6.09 -13.67 -4.64
N ALA A 64 6.51 -14.76 -5.28
CA ALA A 64 7.41 -15.73 -4.66
C ALA A 64 8.78 -15.13 -4.31
N SER A 65 9.16 -14.01 -4.95
CA SER A 65 10.41 -13.30 -4.70
C SER A 65 10.37 -12.32 -3.52
N LYS A 66 9.20 -12.14 -2.89
CA LYS A 66 9.09 -11.23 -1.73
C LYS A 66 9.86 -11.78 -0.53
N PRO A 67 10.59 -10.92 0.22
CA PRO A 67 11.34 -11.36 1.39
C PRO A 67 10.47 -11.82 2.56
N LEU A 68 9.25 -11.27 2.67
CA LEU A 68 8.29 -11.64 3.72
C LEU A 68 7.05 -12.25 3.09
N TRP A 69 6.61 -13.38 3.64
CA TRP A 69 5.35 -14.03 3.26
C TRP A 69 5.24 -14.31 1.75
N PRO A 70 6.29 -14.91 1.11
CA PRO A 70 6.21 -15.21 -0.33
C PRO A 70 5.07 -16.19 -0.62
N GLY A 71 4.33 -15.94 -1.69
CA GLY A 71 3.22 -16.79 -2.12
C GLY A 71 1.95 -16.69 -1.30
N TYR A 72 1.93 -15.91 -0.20
CA TYR A 72 0.73 -15.73 0.62
C TYR A 72 -0.26 -14.78 -0.04
N TRP A 73 -1.55 -15.00 0.24
CA TRP A 73 -2.62 -14.12 -0.23
C TRP A 73 -2.75 -12.92 0.69
N ALA A 74 -3.08 -11.78 0.10
CA ALA A 74 -3.20 -10.51 0.81
C ALA A 74 -4.42 -9.74 0.31
N ASN A 75 -4.74 -8.62 0.97
CA ASN A 75 -5.81 -7.72 0.58
C ASN A 75 -5.60 -7.19 -0.84
N SER A 76 -6.63 -6.54 -1.40
CA SER A 76 -6.61 -6.05 -2.77
C SER A 76 -5.37 -5.22 -3.08
N CYS A 77 -5.02 -4.29 -2.19
CA CYS A 77 -3.85 -3.44 -2.36
C CYS A 77 -3.44 -2.85 -1.02
N CYS A 78 -2.17 -3.00 -0.65
CA CYS A 78 -1.60 -2.41 0.56
C CYS A 78 -0.31 -1.70 0.19
N SER A 79 -0.17 -0.44 0.59
CA SER A 79 1.03 0.32 0.28
C SER A 79 1.12 1.58 1.15
N HIS A 80 1.89 2.54 0.69
CA HIS A 80 2.19 3.77 1.39
C HIS A 80 2.05 4.96 0.45
N PRO A 81 1.54 6.12 0.91
CA PRO A 81 1.70 7.35 0.14
C PRO A 81 3.18 7.74 0.14
N ARG A 82 3.61 8.32 -0.95
CA ARG A 82 4.97 8.87 -1.07
C ARG A 82 4.99 10.32 -0.61
N GLY A 83 6.16 10.83 -0.25
CA GLY A 83 6.31 12.22 0.10
C GLY A 83 5.70 13.15 -0.95
N GLY A 84 4.85 14.08 -0.53
CA GLY A 84 4.15 15.00 -1.41
C GLY A 84 2.83 14.50 -1.96
N GLU A 85 2.46 13.23 -1.74
CA GLU A 85 1.18 12.70 -2.19
C GLU A 85 0.12 12.84 -1.09
N ASP A 86 -1.10 13.23 -1.47
CA ASP A 86 -2.25 13.04 -0.60
C ASP A 86 -2.75 11.59 -0.71
N MET A 87 -3.69 11.22 0.14
CA MET A 87 -4.17 9.84 0.20
C MET A 87 -4.94 9.44 -1.07
N ASP A 88 -5.74 10.35 -1.64
CA ASP A 88 -6.47 10.08 -2.87
C ASP A 88 -5.51 9.79 -4.03
N THR A 89 -4.50 10.62 -4.21
CA THR A 89 -3.50 10.45 -5.26
C THR A 89 -2.74 9.13 -5.06
N ALA A 90 -2.28 8.87 -3.84
CA ALA A 90 -1.51 7.68 -3.53
C ALA A 90 -2.29 6.39 -3.76
N THR A 91 -3.53 6.32 -3.29
CA THR A 91 -4.36 5.12 -3.42
C THR A 91 -4.74 4.86 -4.87
N GLN A 92 -5.12 5.88 -5.64
CA GLN A 92 -5.44 5.72 -7.06
C GLN A 92 -4.21 5.34 -7.87
N ARG A 93 -3.06 5.93 -7.56
CA ARG A 93 -1.79 5.56 -8.20
C ARG A 93 -1.50 4.07 -7.98
N ARG A 94 -1.59 3.62 -6.75
CA ARG A 94 -1.25 2.24 -6.42
C ARG A 94 -2.23 1.23 -6.99
N LEU A 95 -3.52 1.54 -7.02
CA LEU A 95 -4.51 0.71 -7.71
C LEU A 95 -4.15 0.52 -9.17
N ARG A 96 -3.79 1.61 -9.85
CA ARG A 96 -3.40 1.57 -11.25
C ARG A 96 -2.14 0.73 -11.45
N GLU A 97 -1.14 0.93 -10.60
CA GLU A 97 0.13 0.21 -10.68
C GLU A 97 -0.02 -1.29 -10.43
N GLU A 98 -0.80 -1.68 -9.43
CA GLU A 98 -0.91 -3.08 -9.02
C GLU A 98 -2.05 -3.83 -9.68
N LEU A 99 -3.19 -3.19 -9.91
CA LEU A 99 -4.40 -3.84 -10.40
C LEU A 99 -4.79 -3.42 -11.82
N GLY A 100 -4.19 -2.35 -12.33
CA GLY A 100 -4.43 -1.88 -13.69
C GLY A 100 -5.71 -1.09 -13.89
N PHE A 101 -6.41 -0.72 -12.81
CA PHE A 101 -7.63 0.08 -12.89
C PHE A 101 -7.70 1.06 -11.72
N THR A 102 -8.66 1.97 -11.78
CA THR A 102 -9.00 2.87 -10.68
C THR A 102 -10.49 2.77 -10.38
N CYS A 103 -10.87 3.08 -9.15
CA CYS A 103 -12.27 3.10 -8.75
C CYS A 103 -12.46 4.10 -7.60
N PRO A 104 -13.70 4.57 -7.36
CA PRO A 104 -13.97 5.39 -6.18
C PRO A 104 -13.65 4.63 -4.90
N LEU A 105 -13.07 5.32 -3.93
CA LEU A 105 -12.70 4.77 -2.63
C LEU A 105 -13.32 5.59 -1.51
N GLU A 106 -13.64 4.91 -0.41
CA GLU A 106 -14.16 5.53 0.80
C GLU A 106 -13.27 5.12 1.98
N CYS A 107 -12.83 6.09 2.78
CA CYS A 107 -12.07 5.80 3.99
C CYS A 107 -13.02 5.28 5.06
N LEU A 108 -12.77 4.07 5.56
CA LEU A 108 -13.60 3.46 6.58
C LEU A 108 -13.14 3.83 7.99
N TYR A 109 -11.84 3.71 8.27
CA TYR A 109 -11.28 4.03 9.58
C TYR A 109 -9.76 4.11 9.50
N LYS A 110 -9.16 4.63 10.59
CA LYS A 110 -7.70 4.67 10.76
C LYS A 110 -7.32 3.89 12.01
N PHE A 111 -6.15 3.27 11.97
CA PHE A 111 -5.59 2.58 13.14
C PHE A 111 -4.06 2.54 13.04
N GLN A 112 -3.43 2.25 14.16
CA GLN A 112 -1.97 2.06 14.24
C GLN A 112 -1.67 0.61 14.55
N TYR A 113 -0.67 0.09 13.89
CA TYR A 113 -0.21 -1.27 14.16
C TYR A 113 1.31 -1.36 14.16
#